data_29bdf8ae9c9ba6ee73e139bb11ce62db
#
_entry.id   29bdf8ae9c9ba6ee73e139bb11ce62db
#
_cell.length_a   1.000
_cell.length_b   1.000
_cell.length_c   1.000
_cell.angle_alpha   90.00
_cell.angle_beta   90.00
_cell.angle_gamma   90.00
#
_symmetry.space_group_name_H-M   'P 1'
#
loop_
_entity.id
_entity.type
_entity.pdbx_description
1 polymer ?
#
loop_
_entity_poly.entity_id
_entity_poly.type
_entity_poly.pdbx_seq_one_letter_code
_entity_poly.pdbx_strand_id
1 'polypeptide(L)'
;ASALLRMLAADFRLTLGDVEETGYAIPIGAEENVPVWDMVENALDETYRATGRRYVLYDDFGKLCLKSAGSLALPLLLDENTVSAYRCEETIDEGAYSRVRLLYEDGRRGVRQLFSGGDESLQERWGVLQYFEKLQDPTGGQSLVESILRAHSAPVTSITVTGAIGSPQV
;
A
#
# COMPACT_ATOMS: atom_id res chain seq x y z
N ALA A 1 -9.61 1.78 8.04
CA ALA A 1 -10.07 0.71 7.16
C ALA A 1 -10.85 -0.38 7.91
N SER A 2 -10.37 -0.88 9.06
CA SER A 2 -11.06 -1.95 9.83
C SER A 2 -12.51 -1.59 10.22
N ALA A 3 -12.77 -0.35 10.64
CA ALA A 3 -14.12 0.11 10.96
C ALA A 3 -15.04 0.12 9.73
N LEU A 4 -14.54 0.59 8.57
CA LEU A 4 -15.28 0.55 7.30
C LEU A 4 -15.64 -0.88 6.91
N LEU A 5 -14.69 -1.81 6.99
CA LEU A 5 -14.94 -3.22 6.68
C LEU A 5 -16.05 -3.81 7.57
N ARG A 6 -16.05 -3.50 8.86
CA ARG A 6 -17.11 -4.00 9.79
C ARG A 6 -18.48 -3.39 9.44
N MET A 7 -18.54 -2.12 9.09
CA MET A 7 -19.77 -1.46 8.67
C MET A 7 -20.33 -2.12 7.40
N LEU A 8 -19.50 -2.25 6.37
CA LEU A 8 -19.89 -2.91 5.12
C LEU A 8 -20.30 -4.37 5.32
N ALA A 9 -19.58 -5.11 6.17
CA ALA A 9 -19.94 -6.49 6.49
C ALA A 9 -21.31 -6.60 7.17
N ALA A 10 -21.66 -5.65 8.05
CA ALA A 10 -22.97 -5.60 8.67
C ALA A 10 -24.07 -5.28 7.64
N ASP A 11 -23.86 -4.30 6.76
CA ASP A 11 -24.83 -3.89 5.74
C ASP A 11 -25.10 -4.99 4.71
N PHE A 12 -24.06 -5.68 4.28
CA PHE A 12 -24.13 -6.75 3.29
C PHE A 12 -24.27 -8.16 3.89
N ARG A 13 -24.39 -8.27 5.22
CA ARG A 13 -24.51 -9.55 5.96
C ARG A 13 -23.36 -10.52 5.65
N LEU A 14 -22.14 -9.99 5.53
CA LEU A 14 -20.95 -10.78 5.31
C LEU A 14 -20.43 -11.32 6.65
N THR A 15 -19.94 -12.54 6.64
CA THR A 15 -19.32 -13.14 7.84
C THR A 15 -17.91 -12.62 7.98
N LEU A 16 -17.58 -12.06 9.14
CA LEU A 16 -16.21 -11.66 9.47
C LEU A 16 -15.50 -12.78 10.25
N GLY A 17 -14.24 -12.98 9.91
CA GLY A 17 -13.28 -13.74 10.68
C GLY A 17 -12.45 -12.83 11.59
N ASP A 18 -11.13 -13.00 11.55
CA ASP A 18 -10.20 -12.19 12.34
C ASP A 18 -9.93 -10.86 11.62
N VAL A 19 -10.32 -9.75 12.23
CA VAL A 19 -10.17 -8.38 11.69
C VAL A 19 -9.28 -7.58 12.62
N GLU A 20 -8.01 -7.42 12.22
CA GLU A 20 -7.01 -6.62 12.92
C GLU A 20 -7.34 -5.12 12.82
N GLU A 21 -7.16 -4.38 13.92
CA GLU A 21 -7.39 -2.94 13.94
C GLU A 21 -6.28 -2.20 13.18
N THR A 22 -6.70 -1.38 12.22
CA THR A 22 -5.75 -0.61 11.42
C THR A 22 -5.19 0.63 12.12
N GLY A 23 -5.85 1.08 13.19
CA GLY A 23 -5.39 2.19 14.03
C GLY A 23 -5.39 3.57 13.38
N TYR A 24 -5.79 3.67 12.10
CA TYR A 24 -5.87 4.92 11.37
C TYR A 24 -7.34 5.30 11.10
N ALA A 25 -7.70 6.52 11.51
CA ALA A 25 -9.01 7.09 11.23
C ALA A 25 -8.99 7.75 9.85
N ILE A 26 -9.69 7.14 8.90
CA ILE A 26 -9.84 7.69 7.56
C ILE A 26 -10.77 8.91 7.64
N PRO A 27 -10.43 10.05 7.02
CA PRO A 27 -11.34 11.18 6.91
C PRO A 27 -12.65 10.75 6.26
N ILE A 28 -13.78 11.26 6.80
CA ILE A 28 -15.10 10.94 6.26
C ILE A 28 -15.18 11.53 4.85
N GLY A 29 -15.27 10.67 3.85
CA GLY A 29 -15.59 11.01 2.47
C GLY A 29 -16.90 10.35 2.07
N ALA A 30 -17.70 11.01 1.21
CA ALA A 30 -18.82 10.35 0.55
C ALA A 30 -18.28 9.64 -0.70
N GLU A 31 -18.29 8.33 -0.68
CA GLU A 31 -17.98 7.52 -1.86
C GLU A 31 -19.28 7.26 -2.61
N GLU A 32 -19.48 7.97 -3.73
CA GLU A 32 -20.67 7.80 -4.56
C GLU A 32 -20.34 6.94 -5.78
N ASN A 33 -21.18 5.93 -6.02
CA ASN A 33 -21.09 5.04 -7.20
C ASN A 33 -19.75 4.29 -7.31
N VAL A 34 -19.19 3.88 -6.17
CA VAL A 34 -17.96 3.08 -6.07
C VAL A 34 -18.30 1.66 -5.63
N PRO A 35 -17.74 0.62 -6.26
CA PRO A 35 -17.90 -0.75 -5.78
C PRO A 35 -17.42 -0.91 -4.34
N VAL A 36 -18.12 -1.76 -3.58
CA VAL A 36 -17.80 -1.97 -2.15
C VAL A 36 -16.36 -2.43 -1.94
N TRP A 37 -15.85 -3.25 -2.86
CA TRP A 37 -14.47 -3.72 -2.82
C TRP A 37 -13.47 -2.57 -2.96
N ASP A 38 -13.69 -1.70 -3.94
CA ASP A 38 -12.83 -0.54 -4.20
C ASP A 38 -12.83 0.44 -3.00
N MET A 39 -13.97 0.58 -2.30
CA MET A 39 -14.02 1.37 -1.05
C MET A 39 -13.06 0.82 0.01
N VAL A 40 -12.99 -0.50 0.15
CA VAL A 40 -12.08 -1.14 1.11
C VAL A 40 -10.64 -1.01 0.66
N GLU A 41 -10.35 -1.21 -0.63
CA GLU A 41 -9.01 -1.03 -1.19
C GLU A 41 -8.51 0.41 -1.01
N ASN A 42 -9.33 1.41 -1.36
CA ASN A 42 -9.01 2.82 -1.14
C ASN A 42 -8.70 3.12 0.33
N ALA A 43 -9.50 2.57 1.25
CA ALA A 43 -9.30 2.72 2.68
C ALA A 43 -8.00 2.06 3.18
N LEU A 44 -7.62 0.94 2.61
CA LEU A 44 -6.36 0.25 2.90
C LEU A 44 -5.16 1.03 2.35
N ASP A 45 -5.28 1.58 1.14
CA ASP A 45 -4.26 2.42 0.53
C ASP A 45 -4.02 3.70 1.32
N GLU A 46 -5.08 4.38 1.75
CA GLU A 46 -4.96 5.54 2.64
C GLU A 46 -4.28 5.18 3.97
N THR A 47 -4.68 4.04 4.55
CA THR A 47 -4.05 3.53 5.77
C THR A 47 -2.56 3.27 5.55
N TYR A 48 -2.19 2.66 4.42
CA TYR A 48 -0.79 2.42 4.07
C TYR A 48 -0.02 3.72 3.89
N ARG A 49 -0.56 4.68 3.15
CA ARG A 49 0.06 6.01 2.93
C ARG A 49 0.31 6.74 4.26
N ALA A 50 -0.65 6.65 5.19
CA ALA A 50 -0.55 7.34 6.47
C ALA A 50 0.36 6.65 7.50
N THR A 51 0.36 5.30 7.52
CA THR A 51 1.01 4.52 8.59
C THR A 51 2.23 3.74 8.14
N GLY A 52 2.40 3.53 6.83
CA GLY A 52 3.41 2.63 6.25
C GLY A 52 3.11 1.15 6.51
N ARG A 53 1.96 0.81 7.10
CA ARG A 53 1.56 -0.58 7.39
C ARG A 53 0.66 -1.10 6.30
N ARG A 54 1.06 -2.21 5.70
CA ARG A 54 0.27 -2.91 4.68
C ARG A 54 -0.63 -3.95 5.35
N TYR A 55 -1.91 -3.93 4.97
CA TYR A 55 -2.90 -4.91 5.40
C TYR A 55 -3.39 -5.72 4.21
N VAL A 56 -3.78 -6.95 4.45
CA VAL A 56 -4.28 -7.89 3.45
C VAL A 56 -5.69 -8.29 3.85
N LEU A 57 -6.64 -8.10 2.93
CA LEU A 57 -8.00 -8.63 3.04
C LEU A 57 -8.06 -9.95 2.28
N TYR A 58 -8.56 -11.00 2.92
CA TYR A 58 -8.65 -12.33 2.32
C TYR A 58 -9.86 -13.10 2.86
N ASP A 59 -10.27 -14.10 2.12
CA ASP A 59 -11.32 -15.04 2.54
C ASP A 59 -10.69 -16.24 3.24
N ASP A 60 -11.21 -16.55 4.42
CA ASP A 60 -10.88 -17.75 5.19
C ASP A 60 -12.15 -18.62 5.32
N PHE A 61 -12.35 -19.51 4.35
CA PHE A 61 -13.49 -20.41 4.28
C PHE A 61 -14.86 -19.71 4.48
N GLY A 62 -15.10 -18.64 3.73
CA GLY A 62 -16.33 -17.86 3.76
C GLY A 62 -16.39 -16.81 4.86
N LYS A 63 -15.26 -16.49 5.49
CA LYS A 63 -15.10 -15.41 6.46
C LYS A 63 -14.09 -14.39 5.95
N LEU A 64 -14.48 -13.12 5.89
CA LEU A 64 -13.55 -12.06 5.53
C LEU A 64 -12.62 -11.74 6.71
N CYS A 65 -11.34 -11.88 6.47
CA CYS A 65 -10.27 -11.59 7.43
C CYS A 65 -9.41 -10.42 6.95
N LEU A 66 -8.99 -9.58 7.90
CA LEU A 66 -8.09 -8.45 7.65
C LEU A 66 -6.91 -8.56 8.60
N LYS A 67 -5.70 -8.72 8.05
CA LYS A 67 -4.47 -8.81 8.85
C LYS A 67 -3.36 -7.95 8.29
N SER A 68 -2.47 -7.51 9.17
CA SER A 68 -1.23 -6.87 8.71
C SER A 68 -0.35 -7.89 7.98
N ALA A 69 0.34 -7.47 6.92
CA ALA A 69 1.23 -8.36 6.16
C ALA A 69 2.30 -9.02 7.05
N GLY A 70 2.76 -8.28 8.08
CA GLY A 70 3.72 -8.82 9.04
C GLY A 70 3.16 -9.94 9.92
N SER A 71 1.87 -9.91 10.26
CA SER A 71 1.22 -10.96 11.07
C SER A 71 0.90 -12.22 10.27
N LEU A 72 0.95 -12.14 8.94
CA LEU A 72 0.76 -13.27 8.02
C LEU A 72 2.07 -13.99 7.68
N ALA A 73 3.20 -13.57 8.25
CA ALA A 73 4.47 -14.24 8.03
C ALA A 73 4.41 -15.68 8.55
N LEU A 74 4.66 -16.63 7.66
CA LEU A 74 4.71 -18.04 8.02
C LEU A 74 6.11 -18.41 8.53
N PRO A 75 6.25 -19.31 9.50
CA PRO A 75 7.54 -19.85 9.93
C PRO A 75 8.05 -20.89 8.91
N LEU A 76 8.05 -20.54 7.63
CA LEU A 76 8.48 -21.37 6.53
C LEU A 76 9.75 -20.78 5.92
N LEU A 77 10.82 -21.55 5.91
CA LEU A 77 12.04 -21.21 5.22
C LEU A 77 12.01 -21.89 3.85
N LEU A 78 12.08 -21.08 2.79
CA LEU A 78 12.29 -21.57 1.43
C LEU A 78 13.79 -21.59 1.14
N ASP A 79 14.35 -22.76 0.94
CA ASP A 79 15.76 -22.99 0.63
C ASP A 79 15.92 -23.94 -0.57
N GLU A 80 17.16 -24.27 -0.93
CA GLU A 80 17.48 -25.16 -2.04
C GLU A 80 16.92 -26.59 -1.89
N ASN A 81 16.50 -27.00 -0.67
CA ASN A 81 15.90 -28.32 -0.42
C ASN A 81 14.38 -28.29 -0.55
N THR A 82 13.77 -27.11 -0.43
CA THR A 82 12.32 -26.93 -0.40
C THR A 82 11.76 -26.33 -1.69
N VAL A 83 12.62 -25.84 -2.59
CA VAL A 83 12.20 -25.27 -3.88
C VAL A 83 13.00 -25.91 -5.03
N SER A 84 12.36 -26.08 -6.19
CA SER A 84 13.02 -26.60 -7.39
C SER A 84 13.84 -25.53 -8.11
N ALA A 85 13.39 -24.31 -8.10
CA ALA A 85 14.09 -23.16 -8.65
C ALA A 85 13.59 -21.85 -8.03
N TYR A 86 14.45 -20.84 -8.01
CA TYR A 86 14.04 -19.47 -7.67
C TYR A 86 14.68 -18.48 -8.66
N ARG A 87 13.99 -17.37 -8.87
CA ARG A 87 14.46 -16.22 -9.64
C ARG A 87 14.28 -14.98 -8.77
N CYS A 88 15.35 -14.25 -8.54
CA CYS A 88 15.34 -12.97 -7.86
C CYS A 88 15.67 -11.88 -8.87
N GLU A 89 14.81 -10.89 -8.99
CA GLU A 89 14.99 -9.73 -9.86
C GLU A 89 14.86 -8.47 -9.01
N GLU A 90 15.82 -7.58 -9.17
CA GLU A 90 15.78 -6.24 -8.59
C GLU A 90 15.71 -5.21 -9.71
N THR A 91 14.75 -4.29 -9.61
CA THR A 91 14.60 -3.21 -10.58
C THR A 91 14.36 -1.88 -9.89
N ILE A 92 14.84 -0.81 -10.53
CA ILE A 92 14.53 0.57 -10.18
C ILE A 92 13.62 1.24 -11.22
N ASP A 93 13.30 0.54 -12.32
CA ASP A 93 12.54 1.09 -13.44
C ASP A 93 11.07 1.31 -13.09
N GLU A 94 10.55 0.51 -12.15
CA GLU A 94 9.17 0.61 -11.67
C GLU A 94 9.13 0.66 -10.14
N GLY A 95 8.40 1.66 -9.63
CA GLY A 95 8.10 1.74 -8.19
C GLY A 95 9.24 2.25 -7.30
N ALA A 96 10.43 2.57 -7.83
CA ALA A 96 11.50 3.23 -7.09
C ALA A 96 11.57 4.73 -7.44
N TYR A 97 11.66 5.58 -6.43
CA TYR A 97 11.70 7.04 -6.62
C TYR A 97 12.83 7.67 -5.79
N SER A 98 13.57 8.57 -6.44
CA SER A 98 14.59 9.41 -5.78
C SER A 98 14.09 10.84 -5.57
N ARG A 99 12.93 11.20 -6.16
CA ARG A 99 12.29 12.51 -6.03
C ARG A 99 10.77 12.36 -6.05
N VAL A 100 10.08 13.12 -5.21
CA VAL A 100 8.62 13.22 -5.20
C VAL A 100 8.20 14.66 -5.37
N ARG A 101 7.19 14.91 -6.20
CA ARG A 101 6.52 16.20 -6.37
C ARG A 101 5.01 16.00 -6.35
N LEU A 102 4.35 16.69 -5.43
CA LEU A 102 2.90 16.70 -5.32
C LEU A 102 2.39 18.11 -5.57
N LEU A 103 1.42 18.25 -6.47
CA LEU A 103 0.88 19.53 -6.89
C LEU A 103 -0.59 19.63 -6.51
N TYR A 104 -0.95 20.63 -5.71
CA TYR A 104 -2.32 21.05 -5.49
C TYR A 104 -2.64 22.32 -6.30
N GLU A 105 -3.75 22.30 -7.02
CA GLU A 105 -4.22 23.46 -7.79
C GLU A 105 -5.72 23.66 -7.56
N ASP A 106 -6.09 24.86 -7.03
CA ASP A 106 -7.47 25.32 -6.99
C ASP A 106 -7.64 26.45 -8.04
N GLY A 107 -8.14 26.06 -9.19
CA GLY A 107 -8.36 27.00 -10.30
C GLY A 107 -9.43 28.08 -10.00
N ARG A 108 -10.33 27.85 -9.04
CA ARG A 108 -11.36 28.84 -8.64
C ARG A 108 -10.78 29.92 -7.74
N ARG A 109 -9.82 29.55 -6.90
CA ARG A 109 -9.13 30.45 -5.95
C ARG A 109 -7.79 30.96 -6.45
N GLY A 110 -7.30 30.44 -7.59
CA GLY A 110 -6.00 30.77 -8.12
C GLY A 110 -4.84 30.31 -7.24
N VAL A 111 -5.08 29.32 -6.37
CA VAL A 111 -4.07 28.80 -5.44
C VAL A 111 -3.33 27.65 -6.10
N ARG A 112 -2.00 27.70 -6.04
CA ARG A 112 -1.12 26.63 -6.47
C ARG A 112 -0.10 26.35 -5.39
N GLN A 113 -0.03 25.11 -4.95
CA GLN A 113 0.88 24.65 -3.92
C GLN A 113 1.69 23.43 -4.43
N LEU A 114 3.02 23.50 -4.32
CA LEU A 114 3.90 22.41 -4.70
C LEU A 114 4.60 21.88 -3.44
N PHE A 115 4.41 20.61 -3.15
CA PHE A 115 5.15 19.89 -2.15
C PHE A 115 6.24 19.07 -2.85
N SER A 116 7.46 19.06 -2.35
CA SER A 116 8.54 18.31 -2.97
C SER A 116 9.55 17.83 -1.96
N GLY A 117 10.15 16.69 -2.26
CA GLY A 117 11.26 16.12 -1.52
C GLY A 117 12.09 15.21 -2.42
N GLY A 118 13.27 14.85 -1.97
CA GLY A 118 14.16 13.96 -2.69
C GLY A 118 15.31 13.50 -1.81
N ASP A 119 15.93 12.42 -2.22
CA ASP A 119 17.13 11.88 -1.63
C ASP A 119 18.29 12.10 -2.61
N GLU A 120 19.24 12.97 -2.25
CA GLU A 120 20.37 13.31 -3.09
C GLU A 120 21.28 12.11 -3.36
N SER A 121 21.47 11.24 -2.39
CA SER A 121 22.32 10.05 -2.52
C SER A 121 21.72 9.04 -3.52
N LEU A 122 20.39 8.89 -3.52
CA LEU A 122 19.70 8.08 -4.51
C LEU A 122 19.72 8.72 -5.90
N GLN A 123 19.62 10.06 -5.97
CA GLN A 123 19.71 10.77 -7.25
C GLN A 123 21.10 10.64 -7.88
N GLU A 124 22.16 10.66 -7.08
CA GLU A 124 23.53 10.42 -7.56
C GLU A 124 23.71 8.99 -8.06
N ARG A 125 23.07 8.00 -7.40
CA ARG A 125 23.20 6.57 -7.70
C ARG A 125 22.35 6.12 -8.88
N TRP A 126 21.07 6.57 -8.94
CA TRP A 126 20.06 6.09 -9.89
C TRP A 126 19.63 7.15 -10.90
N GLY A 127 20.09 8.38 -10.76
CA GLY A 127 19.51 9.52 -11.47
C GLY A 127 18.22 10.00 -10.81
N VAL A 128 17.53 10.92 -11.51
CA VAL A 128 16.29 11.51 -11.01
C VAL A 128 15.10 10.65 -11.43
N LEU A 129 14.71 9.73 -10.58
CA LEU A 129 13.46 8.96 -10.70
C LEU A 129 12.36 9.72 -9.98
N GLN A 130 11.51 10.42 -10.73
CA GLN A 130 10.53 11.33 -10.15
C GLN A 130 9.13 10.74 -10.13
N TYR A 131 8.53 10.72 -8.93
CA TYR A 131 7.08 10.57 -8.77
C TYR A 131 6.40 11.93 -8.86
N PHE A 132 5.27 12.01 -9.58
CA PHE A 132 4.44 13.21 -9.66
C PHE A 132 2.97 12.85 -9.53
N GLU A 133 2.26 13.56 -8.65
CA GLU A 133 0.82 13.40 -8.46
C GLU A 133 0.16 14.76 -8.23
N LYS A 134 -1.10 14.90 -8.71
CA LYS A 134 -1.96 16.04 -8.38
C LYS A 134 -2.83 15.70 -7.18
N LEU A 135 -2.76 16.53 -6.14
CA LEU A 135 -3.56 16.38 -4.93
C LEU A 135 -4.94 17.02 -5.09
N GLN A 136 -5.94 16.40 -4.50
CA GLN A 136 -7.28 16.97 -4.36
C GLN A 136 -7.37 17.89 -3.13
N ASP A 137 -6.57 17.63 -2.09
CA ASP A 137 -6.47 18.40 -0.85
C ASP A 137 -4.99 18.66 -0.51
N PRO A 138 -4.59 19.88 -0.17
CA PRO A 138 -3.22 20.20 0.21
C PRO A 138 -2.85 19.74 1.62
N THR A 139 -3.83 19.32 2.42
CA THR A 139 -3.61 18.94 3.82
C THR A 139 -2.64 17.74 3.92
N GLY A 140 -1.56 17.92 4.67
CA GLY A 140 -0.56 16.86 4.85
C GLY A 140 0.34 16.57 3.64
N GLY A 141 0.33 17.42 2.59
CA GLY A 141 1.09 17.17 1.37
C GLY A 141 2.58 16.93 1.60
N GLN A 142 3.21 17.63 2.54
CA GLN A 142 4.63 17.40 2.85
C GLN A 142 4.87 16.04 3.55
N SER A 143 4.00 15.66 4.48
CA SER A 143 4.09 14.34 5.13
C SER A 143 3.86 13.20 4.15
N LEU A 144 3.01 13.42 3.14
CA LEU A 144 2.78 12.46 2.07
C LEU A 144 4.04 12.30 1.19
N VAL A 145 4.74 13.40 0.86
CA VAL A 145 6.04 13.36 0.15
C VAL A 145 7.03 12.48 0.91
N GLU A 146 7.18 12.69 2.22
CA GLU A 146 8.10 11.91 3.05
C GLU A 146 7.71 10.42 3.13
N SER A 147 6.41 10.14 3.20
CA SER A 147 5.90 8.75 3.23
C SER A 147 6.17 8.03 1.91
N ILE A 148 5.92 8.67 0.77
CA ILE A 148 6.18 8.11 -0.55
C ILE A 148 7.69 7.87 -0.73
N LEU A 149 8.55 8.84 -0.39
CA LEU A 149 10.00 8.64 -0.46
C LEU A 149 10.45 7.46 0.40
N ARG A 150 9.97 7.36 1.63
CA ARG A 150 10.34 6.26 2.53
C ARG A 150 9.90 4.90 2.01
N ALA A 151 8.73 4.82 1.41
CA ALA A 151 8.19 3.57 0.87
C ALA A 151 8.89 3.11 -0.42
N HIS A 152 9.43 4.07 -1.20
CA HIS A 152 9.93 3.81 -2.56
C HIS A 152 11.41 4.16 -2.74
N SER A 153 12.17 4.32 -1.66
CA SER A 153 13.61 4.62 -1.68
C SER A 153 14.52 3.39 -1.85
N ALA A 154 13.95 2.24 -2.18
CA ALA A 154 14.68 1.00 -2.42
C ALA A 154 14.31 0.41 -3.78
N PRO A 155 15.18 -0.40 -4.41
CA PRO A 155 14.80 -1.17 -5.57
C PRO A 155 13.61 -2.08 -5.27
N VAL A 156 12.78 -2.31 -6.26
CA VAL A 156 11.70 -3.30 -6.16
C VAL A 156 12.31 -4.68 -6.38
N THR A 157 12.20 -5.54 -5.38
CA THR A 157 12.67 -6.92 -5.45
C THR A 157 11.49 -7.85 -5.72
N SER A 158 11.58 -8.62 -6.80
CA SER A 158 10.63 -9.67 -7.15
C SER A 158 11.31 -11.04 -7.00
N ILE A 159 10.70 -11.92 -6.23
CA ILE A 159 11.19 -13.28 -6.04
C ILE A 159 10.13 -14.25 -6.57
N THR A 160 10.47 -14.96 -7.64
CA THR A 160 9.64 -16.04 -8.19
C THR A 160 10.18 -17.37 -7.74
N VAL A 161 9.35 -18.18 -7.11
CA VAL A 161 9.70 -19.51 -6.62
C VAL A 161 8.89 -20.55 -7.39
N THR A 162 9.57 -21.61 -7.85
CA THR A 162 8.96 -22.72 -8.60
C THR A 162 9.15 -24.02 -7.87
N GLY A 163 8.09 -24.83 -7.82
CA GLY A 163 8.12 -26.15 -7.21
C GLY A 163 8.34 -26.13 -5.70
N ALA A 164 7.85 -25.10 -5.02
CA ALA A 164 7.83 -25.05 -3.57
C ALA A 164 6.90 -26.14 -3.01
N ILE A 165 7.34 -26.81 -1.95
CA ILE A 165 6.46 -27.68 -1.16
C ILE A 165 5.58 -26.74 -0.33
N GLY A 166 4.37 -26.51 -0.82
CA GLY A 166 3.41 -25.62 -0.19
C GLY A 166 2.66 -26.28 0.97
N SER A 167 2.22 -25.45 1.90
CA SER A 167 1.17 -25.78 2.83
C SER A 167 -0.18 -25.36 2.23
N PRO A 168 -1.29 -26.10 2.45
CA PRO A 168 -2.63 -25.67 2.04
C PRO A 168 -3.10 -24.40 2.74
N GLN A 169 -2.30 -23.83 3.63
CA GLN A 169 -2.55 -22.57 4.33
C GLN A 169 -1.86 -21.35 3.65
N VAL A 170 -1.25 -21.55 2.49
CA VAL A 170 -0.58 -20.50 1.70
C VAL A 170 -1.37 -20.22 0.45
#